data_a0c1be80457e2e75b7ff11f4129e429a
#
_entry.id   a0c1be80457e2e75b7ff11f4129e429a
#
_cell.length_a   1.000
_cell.length_b   1.000
_cell.length_c   1.000
_cell.angle_alpha   90.00
_cell.angle_beta   90.00
_cell.angle_gamma   90.00
#
_symmetry.space_group_name_H-M   'P 1'
#
loop_
_entity.id
_entity.type
_entity.pdbx_description
1 polymer ?
#
loop_
_entity_poly.entity_id
_entity_poly.type
_entity_poly.pdbx_seq_one_letter_code
_entity_poly.pdbx_strand_id
1 'polypeptide(L)'
;MSTLLASAASNRLEALARRLFAGLLVLSFLEAVSNQFAQREYFNMASDVALAAMAIAVAGVAVSAWGPKSRNNFWLWAYACSSLSAILFLPIMKIGEFPGGSEFEPWVWWTVGTAAISAGITDKRIAYTVFLPVICIMWFFIHLFMVGGEQAWLSGLKNVLYVFLLAGGTIGLIGLARDWARRVDSASSNLISSHIEKAKSEAVEKEEQLIDSLIHDSVLHTFITSANAKSNAEKKASAKLASYSIAKLQQLERVDQHVGSVTVLGLFRAIKNAARAMDESVEVELKAGGLDRITVEVGQALTEATLQAVDNAISHSNATKIAVTLDSQVDSEIEIQVVDNGIGFRPQRVSEDRLGIRISILAKMEIIGGKADVVSSPKAGTSVTLRWPN
;
A
#
# COMPACT_ATOMS: atom_id res chain seq x y z
N MET A 1 -10.04 0.55 -2.27
CA MET A 1 -8.95 0.59 -3.29
C MET A 1 -8.30 1.97 -3.41
N SER A 2 -9.04 3.07 -3.40
CA SER A 2 -8.49 4.44 -3.46
C SER A 2 -7.55 4.81 -2.30
N THR A 3 -7.82 4.38 -1.08
CA THR A 3 -7.00 4.68 0.11
C THR A 3 -5.65 3.96 0.15
N LEU A 4 -5.52 2.78 -0.44
CA LEU A 4 -4.26 2.01 -0.49
C LEU A 4 -3.27 2.57 -1.54
N LEU A 5 -3.77 3.04 -2.68
CA LEU A 5 -2.95 3.69 -3.71
C LEU A 5 -2.58 5.13 -3.31
N ALA A 6 -3.48 5.84 -2.61
CA ALA A 6 -3.29 7.21 -2.18
C ALA A 6 -2.21 7.41 -1.10
N SER A 7 -1.67 6.35 -0.50
CA SER A 7 -0.62 6.44 0.54
C SER A 7 0.77 5.99 0.08
N ALA A 8 0.95 5.70 -1.21
CA ALA A 8 2.19 5.09 -1.69
C ALA A 8 3.41 6.03 -1.61
N ALA A 9 3.27 7.30 -2.00
CA ALA A 9 4.37 8.26 -1.97
C ALA A 9 4.75 8.63 -0.53
N SER A 10 3.76 8.91 0.33
CA SER A 10 3.99 9.21 1.75
C SER A 10 4.61 8.04 2.49
N ASN A 11 4.23 6.79 2.18
CA ASN A 11 4.80 5.59 2.78
C ASN A 11 6.26 5.35 2.37
N ARG A 12 6.59 5.55 1.10
CA ARG A 12 7.97 5.44 0.58
C ARG A 12 8.88 6.50 1.20
N LEU A 13 8.41 7.75 1.27
CA LEU A 13 9.14 8.84 1.89
C LEU A 13 9.43 8.55 3.37
N GLU A 14 8.43 8.07 4.12
CA GLU A 14 8.58 7.76 5.54
C GLU A 14 9.60 6.63 5.77
N ALA A 15 9.54 5.58 4.96
CA ALA A 15 10.51 4.48 5.03
C ALA A 15 11.93 4.96 4.69
N LEU A 16 12.09 5.79 3.67
CA LEU A 16 13.38 6.35 3.27
C LEU A 16 13.95 7.25 4.37
N ALA A 17 13.15 8.18 4.90
CA ALA A 17 13.56 9.09 5.96
C ALA A 17 14.05 8.34 7.20
N ARG A 18 13.35 7.28 7.61
CA ARG A 18 13.74 6.43 8.75
C ARG A 18 15.02 5.66 8.50
N ARG A 19 15.21 5.11 7.30
CA ARG A 19 16.44 4.37 6.94
C ARG A 19 17.66 5.28 6.88
N LEU A 20 17.52 6.45 6.27
CA LEU A 20 18.59 7.46 6.23
C LEU A 20 18.94 7.96 7.64
N PHE A 21 17.91 8.22 8.45
CA PHE A 21 18.12 8.62 9.85
C PHE A 21 18.80 7.52 10.66
N ALA A 22 18.42 6.26 10.50
CA ALA A 22 19.06 5.14 11.19
C ALA A 22 20.57 5.06 10.85
N GLY A 23 20.94 5.26 9.59
CA GLY A 23 22.34 5.34 9.18
C GLY A 23 23.09 6.50 9.82
N LEU A 24 22.51 7.72 9.78
CA LEU A 24 23.07 8.91 10.42
C LEU A 24 23.22 8.71 11.94
N LEU A 25 22.21 8.11 12.58
CA LEU A 25 22.21 7.84 14.01
C LEU A 25 23.33 6.90 14.43
N VAL A 26 23.56 5.83 13.67
CA VAL A 26 24.65 4.90 13.94
C VAL A 26 26.01 5.61 13.83
N LEU A 27 26.22 6.42 12.80
CA LEU A 27 27.47 7.19 12.63
C LEU A 27 27.70 8.17 13.78
N SER A 28 26.70 8.95 14.12
CA SER A 28 26.75 9.91 15.23
C SER A 28 26.97 9.23 16.58
N PHE A 29 26.37 8.05 16.78
CA PHE A 29 26.57 7.28 17.99
C PHE A 29 27.98 6.67 18.09
N LEU A 30 28.55 6.21 16.98
CA LEU A 30 29.97 5.75 16.96
C LEU A 30 30.92 6.88 17.35
N GLU A 31 30.64 8.10 16.95
CA GLU A 31 31.41 9.28 17.34
C GLU A 31 31.23 9.59 18.82
N ALA A 32 30.00 9.50 19.36
CA ALA A 32 29.78 9.61 20.81
C ALA A 32 30.52 8.55 21.60
N VAL A 33 30.56 7.29 21.14
CA VAL A 33 31.35 6.20 21.76
C VAL A 33 32.85 6.50 21.74
N SER A 34 33.36 6.92 20.58
CA SER A 34 34.78 7.30 20.46
C SER A 34 35.18 8.41 21.43
N ASN A 35 34.34 9.46 21.53
CA ASN A 35 34.59 10.55 22.46
C ASN A 35 34.45 10.14 23.94
N GLN A 36 33.49 9.26 24.27
CA GLN A 36 33.36 8.71 25.61
C GLN A 36 34.66 7.96 26.03
N PHE A 37 35.23 7.15 25.15
CA PHE A 37 36.49 6.45 25.44
C PHE A 37 37.66 7.41 25.57
N ALA A 38 37.77 8.42 24.73
CA ALA A 38 38.81 9.45 24.79
C ALA A 38 38.70 10.32 26.05
N GLN A 39 37.50 10.53 26.56
CA GLN A 39 37.19 11.39 27.71
C GLN A 39 36.98 10.60 29.02
N ARG A 40 37.38 9.31 29.05
CA ARG A 40 37.04 8.40 30.15
C ARG A 40 37.48 8.86 31.53
N GLU A 41 38.55 9.63 31.60
CA GLU A 41 39.07 10.19 32.84
C GLU A 41 38.14 11.23 33.50
N TYR A 42 37.23 11.85 32.72
CA TYR A 42 36.29 12.84 33.18
C TYR A 42 34.94 12.28 33.56
N PHE A 43 34.71 10.96 33.39
CA PHE A 43 33.41 10.34 33.57
C PHE A 43 33.47 9.06 34.43
N ASN A 44 32.42 8.87 35.25
CA ASN A 44 32.26 7.68 36.08
C ASN A 44 31.43 6.57 35.37
N MET A 45 31.24 5.44 36.06
CA MET A 45 30.50 4.28 35.53
C MET A 45 29.06 4.61 35.13
N ALA A 46 28.44 5.67 35.66
CA ALA A 46 27.09 6.05 35.27
C ALA A 46 27.02 6.50 33.79
N SER A 47 28.13 7.04 33.26
CA SER A 47 28.19 7.40 31.84
C SER A 47 28.29 6.15 30.96
N ASP A 48 28.95 5.08 31.39
CA ASP A 48 28.98 3.81 30.65
C ASP A 48 27.57 3.16 30.60
N VAL A 49 26.81 3.27 31.70
CA VAL A 49 25.41 2.80 31.74
C VAL A 49 24.53 3.62 30.81
N ALA A 50 24.68 4.95 30.79
CA ALA A 50 23.95 5.82 29.88
C ALA A 50 24.26 5.49 28.41
N LEU A 51 25.54 5.29 28.09
CA LEU A 51 25.98 4.90 26.75
C LEU A 51 25.40 3.54 26.33
N ALA A 52 25.41 2.55 27.24
CA ALA A 52 24.83 1.24 26.98
C ALA A 52 23.32 1.30 26.73
N ALA A 53 22.59 2.10 27.50
CA ALA A 53 21.15 2.32 27.29
C ALA A 53 20.88 2.96 25.92
N MET A 54 21.70 3.95 25.53
CA MET A 54 21.63 4.55 24.20
C MET A 54 21.96 3.54 23.09
N ALA A 55 22.97 2.69 23.28
CA ALA A 55 23.34 1.64 22.32
C ALA A 55 22.18 0.70 22.02
N ILE A 56 21.44 0.29 23.07
CA ILE A 56 20.23 -0.53 22.91
C ILE A 56 19.17 0.22 22.10
N ALA A 57 18.96 1.50 22.37
CA ALA A 57 17.99 2.31 21.63
C ALA A 57 18.40 2.50 20.16
N VAL A 58 19.68 2.78 19.89
CA VAL A 58 20.25 2.90 18.52
C VAL A 58 20.08 1.59 17.75
N ALA A 59 20.42 0.45 18.37
CA ALA A 59 20.22 -0.87 17.78
C ALA A 59 18.73 -1.13 17.49
N GLY A 60 17.84 -0.75 18.41
CA GLY A 60 16.39 -0.82 18.22
C GLY A 60 15.90 0.03 17.04
N VAL A 61 16.39 1.26 16.90
CA VAL A 61 16.09 2.13 15.74
C VAL A 61 16.62 1.50 14.45
N ALA A 62 17.87 1.03 14.44
CA ALA A 62 18.49 0.42 13.26
C ALA A 62 17.71 -0.82 12.79
N VAL A 63 17.37 -1.73 13.69
CA VAL A 63 16.59 -2.93 13.36
C VAL A 63 15.17 -2.57 12.91
N SER A 64 14.51 -1.62 13.59
CA SER A 64 13.14 -1.25 13.31
C SER A 64 12.96 -0.41 12.05
N ALA A 65 14.04 0.17 11.49
CA ALA A 65 14.00 0.94 10.24
C ALA A 65 13.53 0.11 9.03
N TRP A 66 13.64 -1.23 9.11
CA TRP A 66 13.15 -2.17 8.10
C TRP A 66 11.86 -2.90 8.52
N GLY A 67 11.33 -2.63 9.71
CA GLY A 67 10.13 -3.26 10.26
C GLY A 67 8.82 -2.48 10.02
N PRO A 68 7.67 -2.99 10.50
CA PRO A 68 6.37 -2.33 10.41
C PRO A 68 6.35 -0.98 11.15
N LYS A 69 5.68 0.01 10.58
CA LYS A 69 5.63 1.41 11.06
C LYS A 69 5.33 1.59 12.56
N SER A 70 4.43 0.80 13.12
CA SER A 70 3.96 0.96 14.51
C SER A 70 5.02 0.70 15.58
N ARG A 71 6.03 -0.14 15.29
CA ARG A 71 7.12 -0.47 16.22
C ARG A 71 8.25 0.55 16.24
N ASN A 72 8.38 1.39 15.20
CA ASN A 72 9.50 2.31 15.06
C ASN A 72 9.44 3.51 16.00
N ASN A 73 8.25 3.97 16.37
CA ASN A 73 8.11 5.16 17.22
C ASN A 73 8.64 4.94 18.64
N PHE A 74 8.50 3.74 19.19
CA PHE A 74 9.02 3.42 20.51
C PHE A 74 10.54 3.61 20.58
N TRP A 75 11.31 3.05 19.65
CA TRP A 75 12.76 3.12 19.68
C TRP A 75 13.28 4.52 19.39
N LEU A 76 12.60 5.28 18.54
CA LEU A 76 12.91 6.68 18.28
C LEU A 76 12.74 7.54 19.53
N TRP A 77 11.64 7.35 20.26
CA TRP A 77 11.42 8.02 21.55
C TRP A 77 12.39 7.51 22.63
N ALA A 78 12.64 6.23 22.68
CA ALA A 78 13.60 5.65 23.64
C ALA A 78 14.99 6.28 23.46
N TYR A 79 15.46 6.45 22.21
CA TYR A 79 16.72 7.15 21.93
C TYR A 79 16.67 8.63 22.32
N ALA A 80 15.64 9.35 21.91
CA ALA A 80 15.49 10.77 22.24
C ALA A 80 15.46 11.03 23.76
N CYS A 81 14.69 10.21 24.48
CA CYS A 81 14.61 10.30 25.95
C CYS A 81 15.91 9.87 26.65
N SER A 82 16.60 8.83 26.16
CA SER A 82 17.88 8.40 26.74
C SER A 82 18.97 9.46 26.55
N SER A 83 19.02 10.14 25.40
CA SER A 83 19.93 11.26 25.17
C SER A 83 19.60 12.45 26.10
N LEU A 84 18.31 12.82 26.20
CA LEU A 84 17.87 13.88 27.09
C LEU A 84 18.21 13.56 28.56
N SER A 85 18.03 12.32 28.99
CA SER A 85 18.41 11.84 30.31
C SER A 85 19.91 11.91 30.55
N ALA A 86 20.73 11.53 29.55
CA ALA A 86 22.18 11.63 29.65
C ALA A 86 22.65 13.08 29.81
N ILE A 87 22.00 14.02 29.13
CA ILE A 87 22.27 15.47 29.30
C ILE A 87 21.88 15.91 30.72
N LEU A 88 20.69 15.52 31.19
CA LEU A 88 20.19 15.90 32.52
C LEU A 88 21.08 15.35 33.65
N PHE A 89 21.56 14.12 33.53
CA PHE A 89 22.40 13.46 34.53
C PHE A 89 23.91 13.69 34.32
N LEU A 90 24.28 14.48 33.33
CA LEU A 90 25.69 14.78 33.06
C LEU A 90 26.44 15.29 34.30
N PRO A 91 25.85 16.17 35.18
CA PRO A 91 26.51 16.59 36.43
C PRO A 91 26.87 15.45 37.38
N ILE A 92 26.06 14.38 37.39
CA ILE A 92 26.31 13.18 38.24
C ILE A 92 27.34 12.26 37.61
N MET A 93 27.43 12.26 36.28
CA MET A 93 28.38 11.44 35.53
C MET A 93 29.81 12.01 35.52
N LYS A 94 29.95 13.30 35.74
CA LYS A 94 31.20 14.04 35.70
C LYS A 94 32.10 13.71 36.92
N ILE A 95 33.39 13.51 36.67
CA ILE A 95 34.44 13.40 37.69
C ILE A 95 35.39 14.58 37.51
N GLY A 96 35.63 15.33 38.60
CA GLY A 96 36.57 16.48 38.54
C GLY A 96 36.04 17.61 37.67
N GLU A 97 36.96 18.44 37.18
CA GLU A 97 36.62 19.55 36.28
C GLU A 97 36.95 19.19 34.83
N PHE A 98 36.12 19.62 33.91
CA PHE A 98 36.42 19.48 32.49
C PHE A 98 37.62 20.37 32.11
N PRO A 99 38.40 19.99 31.09
CA PRO A 99 39.47 20.85 30.60
C PRO A 99 38.83 22.19 30.18
N GLY A 100 39.31 23.26 30.80
CA GLY A 100 38.81 24.63 30.48
C GLY A 100 39.17 24.97 29.03
N GLY A 101 38.19 25.38 28.27
CA GLY A 101 38.39 25.83 26.89
C GLY A 101 37.13 25.70 26.02
N SER A 102 37.02 26.54 25.00
CA SER A 102 35.88 26.57 24.09
C SER A 102 35.77 25.36 23.14
N GLU A 103 36.79 24.48 23.14
CA GLU A 103 36.88 23.34 22.22
C GLU A 103 36.52 22.00 22.87
N PHE A 104 36.35 21.95 24.20
CA PHE A 104 35.96 20.71 24.87
C PHE A 104 34.44 20.52 24.80
N GLU A 105 34.05 19.45 24.12
CA GLU A 105 32.65 19.04 24.04
C GLU A 105 32.50 17.67 24.74
N PRO A 106 31.66 17.57 25.80
CA PRO A 106 31.35 16.29 26.43
C PRO A 106 30.78 15.31 25.40
N TRP A 107 31.06 14.03 25.54
CA TRP A 107 30.67 12.96 24.59
C TRP A 107 29.17 12.98 24.24
N VAL A 108 28.30 13.42 25.14
CA VAL A 108 26.84 13.55 24.94
C VAL A 108 26.50 14.54 23.83
N TRP A 109 27.39 15.50 23.51
CA TRP A 109 27.19 16.49 22.46
C TRP A 109 26.81 15.86 21.13
N TRP A 110 27.47 14.78 20.77
CA TRP A 110 27.28 14.09 19.51
C TRP A 110 25.90 13.42 19.38
N THR A 111 25.13 13.32 20.45
CA THR A 111 23.77 12.77 20.48
C THR A 111 22.67 13.82 20.47
N VAL A 112 22.98 15.10 20.77
CA VAL A 112 22.00 16.18 20.95
C VAL A 112 21.18 16.43 19.69
N GLY A 113 21.85 16.63 18.56
CA GLY A 113 21.20 16.91 17.28
C GLY A 113 20.35 15.74 16.79
N THR A 114 20.91 14.52 16.87
CA THR A 114 20.19 13.32 16.44
C THR A 114 19.02 12.95 17.35
N ALA A 115 19.09 13.28 18.65
CA ALA A 115 17.96 13.12 19.57
C ALA A 115 16.79 14.04 19.19
N ALA A 116 17.08 15.30 18.85
CA ALA A 116 16.06 16.24 18.39
C ALA A 116 15.41 15.79 17.05
N ILE A 117 16.23 15.32 16.09
CA ILE A 117 15.75 14.76 14.81
C ILE A 117 14.89 13.53 15.05
N SER A 118 15.30 12.64 15.98
CA SER A 118 14.54 11.43 16.35
C SER A 118 13.13 11.77 16.85
N ALA A 119 13.02 12.75 17.74
CA ALA A 119 11.72 13.29 18.17
C ALA A 119 10.91 13.87 17.01
N GLY A 120 11.56 14.59 16.08
CA GLY A 120 10.92 15.20 14.91
C GLY A 120 10.38 14.21 13.87
N ILE A 121 11.01 13.04 13.74
CA ILE A 121 10.52 11.97 12.88
C ILE A 121 9.24 11.38 13.45
N THR A 122 9.07 11.33 14.77
CA THR A 122 7.85 10.81 15.41
C THR A 122 6.72 11.82 15.39
N ASP A 123 6.96 13.02 15.88
CA ASP A 123 6.01 14.15 15.91
C ASP A 123 6.73 15.50 15.78
N LYS A 124 6.55 16.15 14.63
CA LYS A 124 7.19 17.44 14.36
C LYS A 124 6.72 18.55 15.33
N ARG A 125 5.46 18.50 15.81
CA ARG A 125 4.92 19.53 16.72
C ARG A 125 5.61 19.44 18.08
N ILE A 126 5.61 18.25 18.69
CA ILE A 126 6.27 18.02 19.97
C ILE A 126 7.78 18.31 19.86
N ALA A 127 8.41 17.95 18.76
CA ALA A 127 9.82 18.20 18.53
C ALA A 127 10.15 19.69 18.54
N TYR A 128 9.40 20.54 17.81
CA TYR A 128 9.65 21.98 17.75
C TYR A 128 9.20 22.74 18.99
N THR A 129 8.06 22.36 19.59
CA THR A 129 7.47 23.12 20.69
C THR A 129 8.05 22.78 22.05
N VAL A 130 8.53 21.55 22.22
CA VAL A 130 8.99 21.05 23.51
C VAL A 130 10.43 20.56 23.45
N PHE A 131 10.69 19.55 22.61
CA PHE A 131 11.94 18.81 22.68
C PHE A 131 13.15 19.65 22.27
N LEU A 132 13.10 20.32 21.13
CA LEU A 132 14.20 21.13 20.62
C LEU A 132 14.53 22.33 21.54
N PRO A 133 13.54 23.12 22.01
CA PRO A 133 13.82 24.17 23.00
C PRO A 133 14.41 23.63 24.29
N VAL A 134 13.87 22.56 24.86
CA VAL A 134 14.35 21.97 26.12
C VAL A 134 15.80 21.50 25.98
N ILE A 135 16.13 20.77 24.91
CA ILE A 135 17.49 20.27 24.73
C ILE A 135 18.49 21.40 24.47
N CYS A 136 18.10 22.45 23.74
CA CYS A 136 18.89 23.63 23.51
C CYS A 136 19.15 24.42 24.80
N ILE A 137 18.13 24.63 25.63
CA ILE A 137 18.25 25.32 26.91
C ILE A 137 19.15 24.53 27.86
N MET A 138 18.93 23.23 27.98
CA MET A 138 19.77 22.36 28.83
C MET A 138 21.22 22.40 28.38
N TRP A 139 21.48 22.30 27.08
CA TRP A 139 22.84 22.34 26.55
C TRP A 139 23.53 23.68 26.78
N PHE A 140 22.80 24.79 26.63
CA PHE A 140 23.32 26.12 26.95
C PHE A 140 23.80 26.23 28.41
N PHE A 141 22.97 25.77 29.35
CA PHE A 141 23.32 25.78 30.77
C PHE A 141 24.48 24.85 31.12
N ILE A 142 24.60 23.71 30.46
CA ILE A 142 25.75 22.80 30.63
C ILE A 142 27.04 23.50 30.22
N HIS A 143 27.06 24.19 29.09
CA HIS A 143 28.21 24.96 28.67
C HIS A 143 28.53 26.06 29.65
N LEU A 144 27.54 26.80 30.09
CA LEU A 144 27.72 27.94 31.00
C LEU A 144 28.27 27.52 32.36
N PHE A 145 27.77 26.41 32.95
CA PHE A 145 28.08 26.03 34.31
C PHE A 145 29.05 24.86 34.47
N MET A 146 29.23 24.02 33.46
CA MET A 146 30.01 22.79 33.59
C MET A 146 31.26 22.77 32.73
N VAL A 147 31.22 23.27 31.50
CA VAL A 147 32.40 23.34 30.62
C VAL A 147 33.23 24.55 30.97
N GLY A 148 32.59 25.68 31.27
CA GLY A 148 33.25 26.91 31.76
C GLY A 148 34.13 27.58 30.70
N GLY A 149 35.00 28.48 31.19
CA GLY A 149 35.92 29.26 30.38
C GLY A 149 35.46 30.70 30.16
N GLU A 150 36.37 31.58 29.76
CA GLU A 150 36.11 33.04 29.61
C GLU A 150 35.01 33.39 28.64
N GLN A 151 34.70 32.49 27.68
CA GLN A 151 33.67 32.67 26.65
C GLN A 151 32.63 31.55 26.64
N ALA A 152 32.40 30.92 27.81
CA ALA A 152 31.44 29.78 27.91
C ALA A 152 30.04 30.11 27.37
N TRP A 153 29.54 31.34 27.61
CA TRP A 153 28.26 31.78 27.10
C TRP A 153 28.21 31.83 25.56
N LEU A 154 29.34 32.26 24.92
CA LEU A 154 29.43 32.39 23.46
C LEU A 154 29.52 31.01 22.81
N SER A 155 30.30 30.11 23.42
CA SER A 155 30.39 28.71 22.96
C SER A 155 29.05 27.98 23.09
N GLY A 156 28.37 28.15 24.24
CA GLY A 156 27.03 27.63 24.45
C GLY A 156 26.01 28.18 23.44
N LEU A 157 26.07 29.45 23.11
CA LEU A 157 25.19 30.07 22.11
C LEU A 157 25.48 29.55 20.70
N LYS A 158 26.75 29.40 20.31
CA LYS A 158 27.13 28.79 19.01
C LYS A 158 26.60 27.36 18.89
N ASN A 159 26.72 26.57 19.94
CA ASN A 159 26.27 25.19 19.95
C ASN A 159 24.75 25.07 19.87
N VAL A 160 24.03 25.89 20.61
CA VAL A 160 22.57 25.99 20.51
C VAL A 160 22.14 26.39 19.10
N LEU A 161 22.79 27.37 18.49
CA LEU A 161 22.49 27.80 17.13
C LEU A 161 22.76 26.67 16.12
N TYR A 162 23.88 25.96 16.30
CA TYR A 162 24.22 24.81 15.47
C TYR A 162 23.14 23.70 15.54
N VAL A 163 22.75 23.30 16.77
CA VAL A 163 21.70 22.29 16.97
C VAL A 163 20.37 22.76 16.38
N PHE A 164 20.00 24.02 16.63
CA PHE A 164 18.75 24.58 16.13
C PHE A 164 18.69 24.59 14.59
N LEU A 165 19.77 25.02 13.93
CA LEU A 165 19.85 25.07 12.49
C LEU A 165 19.89 23.66 11.88
N LEU A 166 20.73 22.78 12.43
CA LEU A 166 20.89 21.43 11.89
C LEU A 166 19.66 20.56 12.15
N ALA A 167 19.27 20.42 13.40
CA ALA A 167 18.14 19.57 13.77
C ALA A 167 16.81 20.21 13.36
N GLY A 168 16.61 21.50 13.63
CA GLY A 168 15.42 22.22 13.25
C GLY A 168 15.24 22.28 11.73
N GLY A 169 16.31 22.57 10.99
CA GLY A 169 16.30 22.54 9.54
C GLY A 169 15.97 21.16 8.98
N THR A 170 16.57 20.10 9.53
CA THR A 170 16.29 18.70 9.12
C THR A 170 14.84 18.30 9.39
N ILE A 171 14.32 18.62 10.59
CA ILE A 171 12.92 18.35 10.93
C ILE A 171 11.98 19.13 10.00
N GLY A 172 12.32 20.38 9.68
CA GLY A 172 11.58 21.22 8.74
C GLY A 172 11.55 20.62 7.34
N LEU A 173 12.70 20.20 6.83
CA LEU A 173 12.79 19.53 5.51
C LEU A 173 11.98 18.24 5.44
N ILE A 174 12.05 17.39 6.48
CA ILE A 174 11.22 16.19 6.59
C ILE A 174 9.73 16.57 6.61
N GLY A 175 9.38 17.63 7.35
CA GLY A 175 8.01 18.15 7.40
C GLY A 175 7.50 18.59 6.04
N LEU A 176 8.29 19.41 5.32
CA LEU A 176 7.97 19.86 3.96
C LEU A 176 7.84 18.70 2.98
N ALA A 177 8.77 17.74 3.03
CA ALA A 177 8.72 16.56 2.19
C ALA A 177 7.45 15.71 2.46
N ARG A 178 7.06 15.55 3.73
CA ARG A 178 5.80 14.89 4.11
C ARG A 178 4.57 15.62 3.58
N ASP A 179 4.54 16.93 3.70
CA ASP A 179 3.42 17.76 3.22
C ASP A 179 3.34 17.69 1.68
N TRP A 180 4.48 17.66 0.99
CA TRP A 180 4.54 17.49 -0.45
C TRP A 180 4.07 16.10 -0.91
N ALA A 181 4.54 15.04 -0.25
CA ALA A 181 4.10 13.67 -0.53
C ALA A 181 2.57 13.50 -0.36
N ARG A 182 1.99 14.12 0.68
CA ARG A 182 0.53 14.12 0.88
C ARG A 182 -0.22 14.84 -0.24
N ARG A 183 0.32 15.96 -0.75
CA ARG A 183 -0.27 16.68 -1.89
C ARG A 183 -0.23 15.83 -3.17
N VAL A 184 0.88 15.14 -3.41
CA VAL A 184 0.99 14.21 -4.54
C VAL A 184 -0.01 13.06 -4.42
N ASP A 185 -0.09 12.44 -3.24
CA ASP A 185 -1.05 11.36 -2.97
C ASP A 185 -2.51 11.84 -3.18
N SER A 186 -2.86 13.04 -2.68
CA SER A 186 -4.21 13.60 -2.86
C SER A 186 -4.53 13.96 -4.33
N ALA A 187 -3.56 14.53 -5.05
CA ALA A 187 -3.73 14.85 -6.47
C ALA A 187 -3.92 13.57 -7.31
N SER A 188 -3.15 12.52 -7.02
CA SER A 188 -3.29 11.22 -7.67
C SER A 188 -4.66 10.58 -7.40
N SER A 189 -5.14 10.66 -6.14
CA SER A 189 -6.48 10.17 -5.78
C SER A 189 -7.60 10.92 -6.52
N ASN A 190 -7.49 12.25 -6.64
CA ASN A 190 -8.46 13.07 -7.35
C ASN A 190 -8.47 12.76 -8.87
N LEU A 191 -7.30 12.54 -9.47
CA LEU A 191 -7.21 12.13 -10.87
C LEU A 191 -7.88 10.77 -11.11
N ILE A 192 -7.62 9.79 -10.24
CA ILE A 192 -8.25 8.46 -10.34
C ILE A 192 -9.77 8.57 -10.25
N SER A 193 -10.30 9.32 -9.26
CA SER A 193 -11.74 9.51 -9.11
C SER A 193 -12.38 10.21 -10.32
N SER A 194 -11.72 11.24 -10.86
CA SER A 194 -12.16 11.94 -12.07
C SER A 194 -12.18 11.01 -13.30
N HIS A 195 -11.17 10.16 -13.45
CA HIS A 195 -11.14 9.18 -14.55
C HIS A 195 -12.25 8.13 -14.41
N ILE A 196 -12.56 7.67 -13.20
CA ILE A 196 -13.64 6.72 -12.94
C ILE A 196 -15.00 7.38 -13.30
N GLU A 197 -15.21 8.62 -12.88
CA GLU A 197 -16.44 9.35 -13.16
C GLU A 197 -16.62 9.61 -14.66
N LYS A 198 -15.54 10.00 -15.34
CA LYS A 198 -15.54 10.16 -16.80
C LYS A 198 -15.83 8.85 -17.52
N ALA A 199 -15.19 7.75 -17.14
CA ALA A 199 -15.44 6.44 -17.73
C ALA A 199 -16.88 5.98 -17.51
N LYS A 200 -17.46 6.28 -16.32
CA LYS A 200 -18.89 6.01 -16.04
C LYS A 200 -19.80 6.84 -16.92
N SER A 201 -19.52 8.13 -17.10
CA SER A 201 -20.30 9.02 -17.98
C SER A 201 -20.24 8.56 -19.44
N GLU A 202 -19.05 8.20 -19.93
CA GLU A 202 -18.86 7.67 -21.29
C GLU A 202 -19.57 6.33 -21.51
N ALA A 203 -19.63 5.48 -20.47
CA ALA A 203 -20.37 4.22 -20.53
C ALA A 203 -21.88 4.45 -20.63
N VAL A 204 -22.45 5.40 -19.84
CA VAL A 204 -23.86 5.77 -19.89
C VAL A 204 -24.21 6.39 -21.26
N GLU A 205 -23.37 7.30 -21.78
CA GLU A 205 -23.59 7.92 -23.10
C GLU A 205 -23.60 6.88 -24.24
N LYS A 206 -22.68 5.91 -24.19
CA LYS A 206 -22.67 4.79 -25.15
C LYS A 206 -23.89 3.91 -25.05
N GLU A 207 -24.40 3.68 -23.86
CA GLU A 207 -25.61 2.91 -23.63
C GLU A 207 -26.82 3.65 -24.17
N GLU A 208 -26.96 4.96 -23.94
CA GLU A 208 -27.99 5.81 -24.53
C GLU A 208 -27.95 5.82 -26.07
N GLN A 209 -26.73 5.95 -26.66
CA GLN A 209 -26.57 5.90 -28.11
C GLN A 209 -26.96 4.54 -28.71
N LEU A 210 -26.66 3.44 -28.02
CA LEU A 210 -27.10 2.10 -28.44
C LEU A 210 -28.60 1.95 -28.38
N ILE A 211 -29.24 2.46 -27.34
CA ILE A 211 -30.72 2.44 -27.20
C ILE A 211 -31.35 3.29 -28.30
N ASP A 212 -30.88 4.51 -28.54
CA ASP A 212 -31.36 5.39 -29.59
C ASP A 212 -31.23 4.76 -30.98
N SER A 213 -30.07 4.15 -31.28
CA SER A 213 -29.86 3.44 -32.55
C SER A 213 -30.84 2.27 -32.73
N LEU A 214 -31.08 1.49 -31.67
CA LEU A 214 -32.01 0.35 -31.71
C LEU A 214 -33.47 0.80 -31.86
N ILE A 215 -33.86 1.88 -31.21
CA ILE A 215 -35.20 2.46 -31.35
C ILE A 215 -35.38 2.98 -32.78
N HIS A 216 -34.40 3.74 -33.29
CA HIS A 216 -34.48 4.32 -34.62
C HIS A 216 -34.54 3.23 -35.72
N ASP A 217 -33.64 2.26 -35.70
CA ASP A 217 -33.50 1.27 -36.75
C ASP A 217 -34.54 0.16 -36.69
N SER A 218 -34.90 -0.31 -35.50
CA SER A 218 -35.81 -1.46 -35.37
C SER A 218 -37.27 -1.03 -35.21
N VAL A 219 -37.55 -0.02 -34.37
CA VAL A 219 -38.93 0.35 -34.04
C VAL A 219 -39.50 1.27 -35.10
N LEU A 220 -38.82 2.34 -35.47
CA LEU A 220 -39.27 3.33 -36.44
C LEU A 220 -39.43 2.70 -37.82
N HIS A 221 -38.47 1.88 -38.27
CA HIS A 221 -38.55 1.17 -39.54
C HIS A 221 -39.75 0.20 -39.60
N THR A 222 -40.01 -0.51 -38.50
CA THR A 222 -41.15 -1.41 -38.35
C THR A 222 -42.48 -0.67 -38.40
N PHE A 223 -42.59 0.49 -37.74
CA PHE A 223 -43.80 1.32 -37.80
C PHE A 223 -44.04 1.87 -39.19
N ILE A 224 -43.03 2.41 -39.88
CA ILE A 224 -43.14 2.95 -41.23
C ILE A 224 -43.56 1.85 -42.23
N THR A 225 -42.95 0.65 -42.11
CA THR A 225 -43.30 -0.48 -42.97
C THR A 225 -44.69 -0.99 -42.70
N SER A 226 -45.15 -1.01 -41.47
CA SER A 226 -46.49 -1.42 -41.07
C SER A 226 -47.57 -0.42 -41.52
N ALA A 227 -47.29 0.89 -41.44
CA ALA A 227 -48.20 1.93 -41.87
C ALA A 227 -48.41 1.95 -43.38
N ASN A 228 -47.46 1.51 -44.18
CA ASN A 228 -47.49 1.49 -45.64
C ASN A 228 -47.98 0.16 -46.23
N ALA A 229 -48.25 -0.86 -45.42
CA ALA A 229 -48.67 -2.18 -45.86
C ALA A 229 -50.09 -2.20 -46.39
N LYS A 230 -50.28 -2.35 -47.72
CA LYS A 230 -51.61 -2.34 -48.43
C LYS A 230 -52.10 -3.74 -48.70
N SER A 231 -51.25 -4.74 -48.87
CA SER A 231 -51.65 -6.13 -49.17
C SER A 231 -51.65 -7.01 -47.90
N ASN A 232 -52.47 -8.10 -47.95
CA ASN A 232 -52.47 -9.07 -46.83
C ASN A 232 -51.15 -9.76 -46.61
N ALA A 233 -50.29 -9.91 -47.63
CA ALA A 233 -48.96 -10.47 -47.52
C ALA A 233 -48.01 -9.49 -46.82
N GLU A 234 -48.06 -8.20 -47.15
CA GLU A 234 -47.28 -7.13 -46.51
C GLU A 234 -47.68 -6.92 -45.04
N LYS A 235 -48.95 -6.99 -44.69
CA LYS A 235 -49.43 -6.94 -43.31
C LYS A 235 -48.89 -8.10 -42.48
N LYS A 236 -48.83 -9.30 -43.05
CA LYS A 236 -48.29 -10.49 -42.37
C LYS A 236 -46.77 -10.40 -42.17
N ALA A 237 -46.06 -9.84 -43.14
CA ALA A 237 -44.62 -9.60 -43.03
C ALA A 237 -44.30 -8.52 -41.97
N SER A 238 -45.08 -7.42 -41.98
CA SER A 238 -44.95 -6.34 -40.98
C SER A 238 -45.23 -6.82 -39.56
N ALA A 239 -46.26 -7.67 -39.38
CA ALA A 239 -46.55 -8.26 -38.07
C ALA A 239 -45.41 -9.15 -37.55
N LYS A 240 -44.73 -9.89 -38.44
CA LYS A 240 -43.59 -10.71 -38.08
C LYS A 240 -42.36 -9.85 -37.71
N LEU A 241 -42.14 -8.75 -38.40
CA LEU A 241 -41.11 -7.77 -38.10
C LEU A 241 -41.36 -7.07 -36.77
N ALA A 242 -42.60 -6.68 -36.50
CA ALA A 242 -43.02 -6.08 -35.24
C ALA A 242 -42.78 -7.04 -34.05
N SER A 243 -43.18 -8.31 -34.22
CA SER A 243 -42.92 -9.34 -33.19
C SER A 243 -41.44 -9.55 -32.93
N TYR A 244 -40.60 -9.51 -33.95
CA TYR A 244 -39.16 -9.59 -33.81
C TYR A 244 -38.56 -8.37 -33.09
N SER A 245 -39.00 -7.16 -33.43
CA SER A 245 -38.57 -5.92 -32.80
C SER A 245 -38.99 -5.86 -31.32
N ILE A 246 -40.22 -6.28 -31.00
CA ILE A 246 -40.70 -6.39 -29.61
C ILE A 246 -39.88 -7.44 -28.82
N ALA A 247 -39.60 -8.61 -29.39
CA ALA A 247 -38.82 -9.63 -28.75
C ALA A 247 -37.37 -9.15 -28.45
N LYS A 248 -36.78 -8.37 -29.36
CA LYS A 248 -35.49 -7.77 -29.23
C LYS A 248 -35.46 -6.68 -28.13
N LEU A 249 -36.48 -5.82 -28.06
CA LEU A 249 -36.64 -4.84 -26.98
C LEU A 249 -36.88 -5.51 -25.63
N GLN A 250 -37.70 -6.54 -25.57
CA GLN A 250 -37.94 -7.33 -24.36
C GLN A 250 -36.66 -8.09 -23.91
N GLN A 251 -35.80 -8.43 -24.82
CA GLN A 251 -34.52 -9.04 -24.49
C GLN A 251 -33.57 -8.02 -23.84
N LEU A 252 -33.58 -6.75 -24.27
CA LEU A 252 -32.86 -5.64 -23.63
C LEU A 252 -33.42 -5.33 -22.25
N GLU A 253 -34.77 -5.24 -22.14
CA GLU A 253 -35.45 -5.03 -20.86
C GLU A 253 -35.25 -6.19 -19.88
N ARG A 254 -35.09 -7.44 -20.38
CA ARG A 254 -34.75 -8.60 -19.57
C ARG A 254 -33.29 -8.61 -19.14
N VAL A 255 -32.36 -7.97 -19.86
CA VAL A 255 -30.98 -7.73 -19.40
C VAL A 255 -31.00 -6.76 -18.23
N ASP A 256 -31.86 -5.72 -18.25
CA ASP A 256 -32.04 -4.80 -17.12
C ASP A 256 -32.82 -5.40 -15.94
N GLN A 257 -33.84 -6.24 -16.23
CA GLN A 257 -34.64 -6.91 -15.19
C GLN A 257 -34.00 -8.19 -14.61
N HIS A 258 -32.93 -8.72 -15.23
CA HIS A 258 -32.08 -9.75 -14.65
C HIS A 258 -30.87 -9.13 -13.94
N VAL A 259 -30.99 -7.94 -13.39
CA VAL A 259 -30.21 -7.47 -12.25
C VAL A 259 -30.43 -8.48 -11.12
N GLY A 260 -29.68 -9.55 -11.13
CA GLY A 260 -29.81 -10.47 -10.03
C GLY A 260 -29.01 -11.74 -10.12
N SER A 261 -29.10 -12.56 -11.15
CA SER A 261 -28.44 -13.86 -11.05
C SER A 261 -28.01 -14.51 -12.38
N VAL A 262 -26.83 -15.07 -12.38
CA VAL A 262 -26.26 -15.92 -13.45
C VAL A 262 -26.31 -17.37 -13.00
N THR A 263 -26.63 -18.30 -13.91
CA THR A 263 -26.54 -19.74 -13.59
C THR A 263 -25.07 -20.17 -13.53
N VAL A 264 -24.75 -21.10 -12.65
CA VAL A 264 -23.37 -21.68 -12.57
C VAL A 264 -22.94 -22.26 -13.92
N LEU A 265 -23.86 -22.85 -14.69
CA LEU A 265 -23.60 -23.30 -16.05
C LEU A 265 -23.27 -22.12 -16.99
N GLY A 266 -23.93 -20.98 -16.81
CA GLY A 266 -23.64 -19.73 -17.56
C GLY A 266 -22.24 -19.21 -17.24
N LEU A 267 -21.88 -19.15 -15.97
CA LEU A 267 -20.53 -18.81 -15.48
C LEU A 267 -19.46 -19.74 -16.08
N PHE A 268 -19.70 -21.06 -16.01
CA PHE A 268 -18.81 -22.04 -16.62
C PHE A 268 -18.57 -21.82 -18.11
N ARG A 269 -19.67 -21.59 -18.87
CA ARG A 269 -19.56 -21.32 -20.31
C ARG A 269 -18.79 -20.04 -20.61
N ALA A 270 -18.99 -18.97 -19.82
CA ALA A 270 -18.27 -17.72 -19.97
C ALA A 270 -16.77 -17.91 -19.72
N ILE A 271 -16.40 -18.55 -18.62
CA ILE A 271 -15.00 -18.88 -18.28
C ILE A 271 -14.38 -19.75 -19.36
N LYS A 272 -15.04 -20.82 -19.77
CA LYS A 272 -14.55 -21.76 -20.79
C LYS A 272 -14.29 -21.07 -22.13
N ASN A 273 -15.22 -20.26 -22.60
CA ASN A 273 -15.07 -19.56 -23.88
C ASN A 273 -13.95 -18.51 -23.81
N ALA A 274 -13.86 -17.75 -22.74
CA ALA A 274 -12.83 -16.73 -22.57
C ALA A 274 -11.44 -17.35 -22.36
N ALA A 275 -11.31 -18.39 -21.54
CA ALA A 275 -10.03 -19.07 -21.32
C ALA A 275 -9.49 -19.73 -22.59
N ARG A 276 -10.36 -20.37 -23.39
CA ARG A 276 -9.98 -20.97 -24.69
C ARG A 276 -9.69 -19.94 -25.78
N ALA A 277 -10.26 -18.75 -25.69
CA ALA A 277 -9.89 -17.66 -26.58
C ALA A 277 -8.50 -17.10 -26.28
N MET A 278 -8.02 -17.24 -25.04
CA MET A 278 -6.64 -16.87 -24.64
C MET A 278 -5.63 -17.96 -25.07
N ASP A 279 -5.98 -19.21 -24.85
CA ASP A 279 -5.17 -20.39 -25.27
C ASP A 279 -6.07 -21.63 -25.42
N GLU A 280 -6.10 -22.22 -26.63
CA GLU A 280 -6.92 -23.39 -26.94
C GLU A 280 -6.56 -24.64 -26.11
N SER A 281 -5.34 -24.68 -25.58
CA SER A 281 -4.84 -25.82 -24.77
C SER A 281 -5.37 -25.84 -23.35
N VAL A 282 -6.05 -24.78 -22.89
CA VAL A 282 -6.62 -24.70 -21.54
C VAL A 282 -7.79 -25.68 -21.38
N GLU A 283 -7.62 -26.63 -20.48
CA GLU A 283 -8.66 -27.57 -20.11
C GLU A 283 -9.60 -26.98 -19.09
N VAL A 284 -10.92 -26.95 -19.38
CA VAL A 284 -11.93 -26.40 -18.45
C VAL A 284 -12.96 -27.46 -18.15
N GLU A 285 -13.11 -27.83 -16.88
CA GLU A 285 -14.01 -28.86 -16.36
C GLU A 285 -15.03 -28.27 -15.39
N LEU A 286 -16.26 -28.78 -15.42
CA LEU A 286 -17.34 -28.44 -14.49
C LEU A 286 -17.72 -29.66 -13.67
N LYS A 287 -17.66 -29.53 -12.34
CA LYS A 287 -18.27 -30.44 -11.39
C LYS A 287 -19.51 -29.75 -10.82
N ALA A 288 -20.69 -30.09 -11.37
CA ALA A 288 -21.92 -29.43 -10.99
C ALA A 288 -22.72 -30.24 -9.97
N GLY A 289 -23.37 -29.59 -8.99
CA GLY A 289 -24.17 -30.33 -8.01
C GLY A 289 -25.00 -29.53 -7.00
N GLY A 290 -24.58 -28.37 -6.54
CA GLY A 290 -25.20 -27.77 -5.36
C GLY A 290 -25.86 -26.41 -5.59
N LEU A 291 -25.24 -25.55 -6.32
CA LEU A 291 -25.69 -24.16 -6.52
C LEU A 291 -26.14 -23.95 -7.97
N ASP A 292 -27.37 -23.49 -8.16
CA ASP A 292 -27.88 -23.25 -9.50
C ASP A 292 -27.65 -21.82 -10.00
N ARG A 293 -27.62 -20.82 -9.11
CA ARG A 293 -27.54 -19.40 -9.46
C ARG A 293 -26.71 -18.58 -8.46
N ILE A 294 -26.05 -17.56 -8.99
CA ILE A 294 -25.27 -16.55 -8.24
C ILE A 294 -25.62 -15.16 -8.72
N THR A 295 -25.30 -14.11 -7.97
CA THR A 295 -25.51 -12.73 -8.44
C THR A 295 -24.59 -12.42 -9.63
N VAL A 296 -25.00 -11.47 -10.48
CA VAL A 296 -24.18 -11.05 -11.64
C VAL A 296 -22.83 -10.53 -11.20
N GLU A 297 -22.78 -9.74 -10.12
CA GLU A 297 -21.54 -9.19 -9.58
C GLU A 297 -20.57 -10.29 -9.14
N VAL A 298 -21.07 -11.32 -8.46
CA VAL A 298 -20.26 -12.48 -8.06
C VAL A 298 -19.76 -13.25 -9.28
N GLY A 299 -20.64 -13.49 -10.26
CA GLY A 299 -20.27 -14.16 -11.51
C GLY A 299 -19.19 -13.40 -12.29
N GLN A 300 -19.30 -12.10 -12.36
CA GLN A 300 -18.32 -11.24 -13.02
C GLN A 300 -16.98 -11.26 -12.27
N ALA A 301 -16.97 -11.08 -10.95
CA ALA A 301 -15.77 -11.10 -10.14
C ALA A 301 -15.03 -12.46 -10.22
N LEU A 302 -15.77 -13.57 -10.14
CA LEU A 302 -15.23 -14.92 -10.31
C LEU A 302 -14.62 -15.14 -11.71
N THR A 303 -15.32 -14.67 -12.76
CA THR A 303 -14.81 -14.75 -14.14
C THR A 303 -13.51 -13.99 -14.29
N GLU A 304 -13.48 -12.72 -13.87
CA GLU A 304 -12.30 -11.87 -13.98
C GLU A 304 -11.11 -12.39 -13.16
N ALA A 305 -11.34 -12.89 -11.94
CA ALA A 305 -10.30 -13.46 -11.10
C ALA A 305 -9.73 -14.75 -11.72
N THR A 306 -10.60 -15.60 -12.29
CA THR A 306 -10.20 -16.82 -12.98
C THR A 306 -9.37 -16.53 -14.23
N LEU A 307 -9.83 -15.63 -15.10
CA LEU A 307 -9.11 -15.25 -16.32
C LEU A 307 -7.77 -14.58 -16.00
N GLN A 308 -7.67 -13.82 -14.93
CA GLN A 308 -6.41 -13.26 -14.46
C GLN A 308 -5.43 -14.36 -14.01
N ALA A 309 -5.91 -15.43 -13.36
CA ALA A 309 -5.09 -16.56 -12.97
C ALA A 309 -4.62 -17.36 -14.20
N VAL A 310 -5.49 -17.54 -15.20
CA VAL A 310 -5.15 -18.18 -16.49
C VAL A 310 -4.12 -17.37 -17.26
N ASP A 311 -4.29 -16.05 -17.37
CA ASP A 311 -3.33 -15.16 -18.02
C ASP A 311 -1.93 -15.23 -17.37
N ASN A 312 -1.89 -15.27 -16.05
CA ASN A 312 -0.65 -15.46 -15.30
C ASN A 312 0.02 -16.80 -15.60
N ALA A 313 -0.78 -17.87 -15.71
CA ALA A 313 -0.25 -19.18 -16.07
C ALA A 313 0.32 -19.18 -17.50
N ILE A 314 -0.39 -18.60 -18.47
CA ILE A 314 0.08 -18.50 -19.86
C ILE A 314 1.35 -17.65 -19.95
N SER A 315 1.34 -16.46 -19.34
CA SER A 315 2.41 -15.46 -19.53
C SER A 315 3.68 -15.76 -18.73
N HIS A 316 3.58 -16.48 -17.58
CA HIS A 316 4.69 -16.53 -16.62
C HIS A 316 5.10 -17.92 -16.16
N SER A 317 4.28 -18.96 -16.39
CA SER A 317 4.58 -20.29 -15.84
C SER A 317 5.45 -21.18 -16.74
N ASN A 318 5.51 -20.91 -18.03
CA ASN A 318 6.04 -21.85 -19.05
C ASN A 318 5.40 -23.25 -18.92
N ALA A 319 4.13 -23.30 -18.52
CA ALA A 319 3.41 -24.55 -18.36
C ALA A 319 3.10 -25.21 -19.72
N THR A 320 3.09 -26.53 -19.74
CA THR A 320 2.61 -27.33 -20.87
C THR A 320 1.14 -27.73 -20.71
N LYS A 321 0.58 -27.55 -19.49
CA LYS A 321 -0.79 -27.89 -19.17
C LYS A 321 -1.35 -26.86 -18.16
N ILE A 322 -2.52 -26.30 -18.50
CA ILE A 322 -3.29 -25.41 -17.63
C ILE A 322 -4.69 -25.99 -17.52
N ALA A 323 -5.15 -26.22 -16.29
CA ALA A 323 -6.46 -26.77 -16.01
C ALA A 323 -7.28 -25.83 -15.13
N VAL A 324 -8.53 -25.61 -15.49
CA VAL A 324 -9.51 -24.86 -14.71
C VAL A 324 -10.63 -25.80 -14.32
N THR A 325 -10.87 -25.96 -13.03
CA THR A 325 -11.98 -26.76 -12.50
C THR A 325 -12.95 -25.84 -11.76
N LEU A 326 -14.22 -25.87 -12.12
CA LEU A 326 -15.31 -25.23 -11.39
C LEU A 326 -16.09 -26.31 -10.66
N ASP A 327 -16.15 -26.22 -9.34
CA ASP A 327 -16.87 -27.15 -8.45
C ASP A 327 -17.95 -26.37 -7.68
N SER A 328 -19.19 -26.88 -7.73
CA SER A 328 -20.33 -26.34 -6.99
C SER A 328 -21.04 -27.42 -6.16
N GLN A 329 -20.36 -28.54 -5.86
CA GLN A 329 -20.96 -29.70 -5.18
C GLN A 329 -20.93 -29.61 -3.65
N VAL A 330 -20.10 -28.75 -3.06
CA VAL A 330 -19.86 -28.72 -1.62
C VAL A 330 -20.61 -27.55 -0.97
N ASP A 331 -21.51 -27.83 -0.06
CA ASP A 331 -22.14 -26.95 0.95
C ASP A 331 -22.55 -25.54 0.48
N SER A 332 -23.14 -25.42 -0.71
CA SER A 332 -23.55 -24.10 -1.28
C SER A 332 -22.38 -23.17 -1.57
N GLU A 333 -21.16 -23.64 -1.70
CA GLU A 333 -19.99 -22.88 -2.11
C GLU A 333 -19.68 -23.10 -3.61
N ILE A 334 -19.08 -22.10 -4.24
CA ILE A 334 -18.44 -22.22 -5.54
C ILE A 334 -16.93 -22.19 -5.31
N GLU A 335 -16.27 -23.26 -5.73
CA GLU A 335 -14.82 -23.32 -5.79
C GLU A 335 -14.36 -23.35 -7.26
N ILE A 336 -13.46 -22.42 -7.63
CA ILE A 336 -12.79 -22.42 -8.92
C ILE A 336 -11.31 -22.60 -8.67
N GLN A 337 -10.74 -23.63 -9.26
CA GLN A 337 -9.31 -23.94 -9.16
C GLN A 337 -8.65 -23.80 -10.53
N VAL A 338 -7.57 -23.02 -10.59
CA VAL A 338 -6.69 -22.88 -11.76
C VAL A 338 -5.34 -23.48 -11.40
N VAL A 339 -4.93 -24.51 -12.13
CA VAL A 339 -3.67 -25.24 -11.88
C VAL A 339 -2.81 -25.24 -13.13
N ASP A 340 -1.55 -24.86 -12.98
CA ASP A 340 -0.53 -25.01 -14.01
C ASP A 340 0.61 -25.96 -13.55
N ASN A 341 1.25 -26.63 -14.49
CA ASN A 341 2.40 -27.50 -14.26
C ASN A 341 3.74 -26.80 -14.58
N GLY A 342 3.80 -25.48 -14.50
CA GLY A 342 4.95 -24.68 -14.91
C GLY A 342 6.07 -24.60 -13.88
N ILE A 343 6.92 -23.56 -14.05
CA ILE A 343 8.13 -23.39 -13.22
C ILE A 343 7.82 -23.06 -11.76
N GLY A 344 6.63 -22.57 -11.45
CA GLY A 344 6.24 -22.11 -10.12
C GLY A 344 7.13 -20.98 -9.58
N PHE A 345 6.81 -20.49 -8.39
CA PHE A 345 7.57 -19.43 -7.72
C PHE A 345 7.51 -19.58 -6.20
N ARG A 346 8.31 -18.78 -5.48
CA ARG A 346 8.22 -18.68 -4.01
C ARG A 346 7.39 -17.43 -3.65
N PRO A 347 6.17 -17.58 -3.10
CA PRO A 347 5.29 -16.46 -2.78
C PRO A 347 5.90 -15.42 -1.83
N GLN A 348 6.82 -15.85 -0.96
CA GLN A 348 7.50 -15.01 0.04
C GLN A 348 8.65 -14.17 -0.53
N ARG A 349 9.12 -14.44 -1.76
CA ARG A 349 10.25 -13.75 -2.42
C ARG A 349 9.84 -12.89 -3.60
N VAL A 350 8.55 -12.76 -3.85
CA VAL A 350 8.04 -11.89 -4.92
C VAL A 350 8.12 -10.45 -4.44
N SER A 351 8.86 -9.59 -5.17
CA SER A 351 8.97 -8.16 -4.88
C SER A 351 7.59 -7.48 -4.91
N GLU A 352 7.41 -6.44 -4.10
CA GLU A 352 6.13 -5.69 -3.99
C GLU A 352 5.60 -5.20 -5.36
N ASP A 353 6.47 -4.91 -6.31
CA ASP A 353 6.10 -4.52 -7.69
C ASP A 353 5.48 -5.66 -8.52
N ARG A 354 5.75 -6.92 -8.18
CA ARG A 354 5.14 -8.11 -8.79
C ARG A 354 4.00 -8.71 -7.96
N LEU A 355 3.78 -8.24 -6.75
CA LEU A 355 2.61 -8.55 -5.91
C LEU A 355 1.30 -7.99 -6.48
N GLY A 356 1.36 -7.06 -7.44
CA GLY A 356 0.18 -6.46 -8.08
C GLY A 356 -0.83 -7.48 -8.62
N ILE A 357 -0.35 -8.60 -9.13
CA ILE A 357 -1.17 -9.69 -9.70
C ILE A 357 -1.91 -10.46 -8.60
N ARG A 358 -1.20 -10.84 -7.51
CA ARG A 358 -1.80 -11.51 -6.36
C ARG A 358 -2.78 -10.60 -5.63
N ILE A 359 -2.43 -9.33 -5.45
CA ILE A 359 -3.29 -8.31 -4.82
C ILE A 359 -4.56 -8.10 -5.65
N SER A 360 -4.49 -8.13 -6.98
CA SER A 360 -5.66 -7.98 -7.85
C SER A 360 -6.68 -9.11 -7.69
N ILE A 361 -6.25 -10.37 -7.65
CA ILE A 361 -7.14 -11.53 -7.48
C ILE A 361 -7.73 -11.54 -6.06
N LEU A 362 -6.89 -11.36 -5.03
CA LEU A 362 -7.34 -11.31 -3.63
C LEU A 362 -8.34 -10.18 -3.39
N ALA A 363 -8.05 -8.97 -3.91
CA ALA A 363 -8.93 -7.82 -3.74
C ALA A 363 -10.29 -8.00 -4.44
N LYS A 364 -10.31 -8.62 -5.64
CA LYS A 364 -11.57 -8.92 -6.34
C LYS A 364 -12.44 -9.91 -5.57
N MET A 365 -11.82 -10.93 -4.98
CA MET A 365 -12.55 -11.92 -4.17
C MET A 365 -13.05 -11.31 -2.85
N GLU A 366 -12.25 -10.46 -2.21
CA GLU A 366 -12.62 -9.78 -0.97
C GLU A 366 -13.83 -8.85 -1.15
N ILE A 367 -13.94 -8.17 -2.30
CA ILE A 367 -15.08 -7.28 -2.62
C ILE A 367 -16.41 -8.03 -2.61
N ILE A 368 -16.43 -9.28 -3.05
CA ILE A 368 -17.65 -10.12 -3.10
C ILE A 368 -17.82 -11.00 -1.84
N GLY A 369 -16.99 -10.80 -0.81
CA GLY A 369 -16.99 -11.62 0.40
C GLY A 369 -16.40 -13.04 0.22
N GLY A 370 -15.72 -13.29 -0.89
CA GLY A 370 -15.04 -14.55 -1.18
C GLY A 370 -13.59 -14.58 -0.70
N LYS A 371 -12.93 -15.72 -0.92
CA LYS A 371 -11.51 -15.95 -0.59
C LYS A 371 -10.74 -16.43 -1.81
N ALA A 372 -9.45 -16.09 -1.87
CA ALA A 372 -8.53 -16.62 -2.85
C ALA A 372 -7.25 -17.10 -2.16
N ASP A 373 -6.82 -18.32 -2.50
CA ASP A 373 -5.57 -18.92 -2.04
C ASP A 373 -4.66 -19.19 -3.23
N VAL A 374 -3.37 -18.81 -3.08
CA VAL A 374 -2.35 -19.04 -4.12
C VAL A 374 -1.24 -19.88 -3.52
N VAL A 375 -1.11 -21.10 -4.00
CA VAL A 375 -0.06 -22.06 -3.61
C VAL A 375 0.88 -22.27 -4.80
N SER A 376 2.17 -21.98 -4.61
CA SER A 376 3.18 -22.19 -5.62
C SER A 376 4.52 -22.64 -5.01
N SER A 377 5.23 -23.47 -5.71
CA SER A 377 6.58 -23.90 -5.35
C SER A 377 7.45 -24.03 -6.61
N PRO A 378 8.75 -23.70 -6.53
CA PRO A 378 9.65 -23.85 -7.66
C PRO A 378 9.64 -25.26 -8.23
N LYS A 379 9.42 -25.40 -9.55
CA LYS A 379 9.32 -26.63 -10.32
C LYS A 379 8.06 -27.50 -10.03
N ALA A 380 7.10 -26.98 -9.29
CA ALA A 380 5.85 -27.70 -8.96
C ALA A 380 4.59 -26.98 -9.51
N GLY A 381 4.78 -25.90 -10.30
CA GLY A 381 3.68 -25.12 -10.84
C GLY A 381 2.99 -24.23 -9.81
N THR A 382 1.80 -23.74 -10.18
CA THR A 382 0.98 -22.86 -9.32
C THR A 382 -0.46 -23.38 -9.30
N SER A 383 -1.09 -23.29 -8.12
CA SER A 383 -2.52 -23.52 -7.92
C SER A 383 -3.15 -22.27 -7.33
N VAL A 384 -4.16 -21.73 -8.00
CA VAL A 384 -4.99 -20.62 -7.52
C VAL A 384 -6.37 -21.16 -7.24
N THR A 385 -6.83 -21.05 -6.01
CA THR A 385 -8.15 -21.50 -5.56
C THR A 385 -8.99 -20.30 -5.16
N LEU A 386 -10.13 -20.12 -5.82
CA LEU A 386 -11.11 -19.08 -5.54
C LEU A 386 -12.33 -19.72 -4.90
N ARG A 387 -12.78 -19.22 -3.74
CA ARG A 387 -13.97 -19.71 -3.03
C ARG A 387 -14.94 -18.58 -2.77
N TRP A 388 -16.20 -18.83 -3.04
CA TRP A 388 -17.24 -17.89 -2.72
C TRP A 388 -18.38 -18.62 -1.98
N PRO A 389 -18.72 -18.20 -0.75
CA PRO A 389 -19.81 -18.73 0.03
C PRO A 389 -21.15 -18.19 -0.49
N ASN A 390 -22.20 -18.99 -0.36
CA ASN A 390 -23.60 -18.59 -0.68
C ASN A 390 -24.22 -17.82 0.49
#